data_5e157342323b62ab3f7f97b1149b7204
#
_entry.id   5e157342323b62ab3f7f97b1149b7204
#
_cell.length_a   1.000
_cell.length_b   1.000
_cell.length_c   1.000
_cell.angle_alpha   90.00
_cell.angle_beta   90.00
_cell.angle_gamma   90.00
#
_symmetry.space_group_name_H-M   'P 1'
#
loop_
_entity.id
_entity.type
_entity.pdbx_description
1 polymer ?
#
loop_
_entity_poly.entity_id
_entity_poly.type
_entity_poly.pdbx_seq_one_letter_code
_entity_poly.pdbx_strand_id
1 'polypeptide(L)'
;MAKKNENPSRKATAVKKLASQKPRPLQEKSTLQEAGETMRSLQAERFPVAAGDKLVGTVEGKYPERVAAAHGHDPQTTLVRGSMLKKMYYCFEDQSLEEVREMMRRHHLFHMPVVDKDLRIIGIVALCDVEDENVQKGGASS
;
A
#
# COMPACT_ATOMS: atom_id res chain seq x y z
N MET A 1 -6.85 -32.09 15.08
CA MET A 1 -6.71 -31.58 14.78
C MET A 1 -6.01 -31.13 14.06
N ALA A 2 -5.65 -31.16 14.18
CA ALA A 2 -4.77 -30.63 13.48
C ALA A 2 -5.13 -30.46 12.18
N LYS A 3 -5.76 -31.09 11.78
CA LYS A 3 -6.03 -31.03 10.58
C LYS A 3 -6.29 -29.84 10.11
N LYS A 4 -6.65 -29.27 10.62
CA LYS A 4 -6.85 -28.13 10.18
C LYS A 4 -5.71 -27.53 9.84
N ASN A 5 -4.74 -27.95 10.23
CA ASN A 5 -3.64 -27.26 10.04
C ASN A 5 -3.08 -27.31 8.75
N GLU A 6 -3.15 -28.35 8.08
CA GLU A 6 -2.47 -28.38 6.91
C GLU A 6 -3.02 -27.48 5.92
N ASN A 7 -4.22 -27.40 5.75
CA ASN A 7 -4.77 -26.44 4.85
C ASN A 7 -4.58 -25.06 5.34
N PRO A 8 -4.72 -24.84 6.59
CA PRO A 8 -4.47 -23.51 7.08
C PRO A 8 -3.08 -23.03 6.80
N SER A 9 -2.08 -23.91 6.81
CA SER A 9 -0.77 -23.37 6.61
C SER A 9 -0.60 -22.81 5.22
N ARG A 10 -1.25 -23.39 4.24
CA ARG A 10 -1.18 -22.83 2.93
C ARG A 10 -2.00 -21.59 2.82
N LYS A 11 -3.20 -21.60 3.38
CA LYS A 11 -4.03 -20.42 3.36
C LYS A 11 -3.46 -19.34 4.20
N ALA A 12 -2.67 -19.72 5.18
CA ALA A 12 -2.15 -18.74 6.11
C ALA A 12 -0.78 -18.21 5.71
N THR A 13 -0.41 -18.32 4.43
CA THR A 13 0.81 -17.66 4.00
C THR A 13 0.71 -16.20 4.34
N ALA A 14 1.67 -15.72 5.11
CA ALA A 14 1.63 -14.36 5.59
C ALA A 14 2.01 -13.38 4.50
N VAL A 15 1.33 -12.25 4.49
CA VAL A 15 1.55 -11.25 3.46
C VAL A 15 2.97 -10.70 3.48
N LYS A 16 3.65 -10.76 4.61
CA LYS A 16 5.00 -10.22 4.68
C LYS A 16 5.94 -10.89 3.67
N LYS A 17 5.61 -12.09 3.23
CA LYS A 17 6.46 -12.76 2.26
C LYS A 17 6.42 -12.10 0.89
N LEU A 18 5.37 -11.34 0.60
CA LEU A 18 5.27 -10.61 -0.65
C LEU A 18 5.54 -9.13 -0.49
N ALA A 19 5.78 -8.67 0.74
CA ALA A 19 6.03 -7.25 0.96
C ALA A 19 7.37 -6.88 0.33
N SER A 20 7.37 -5.80 -0.43
CA SER A 20 8.56 -5.36 -1.14
C SER A 20 9.00 -4.01 -0.61
N GLN A 21 10.31 -3.78 -0.62
CA GLN A 21 10.85 -2.50 -0.22
C GLN A 21 10.61 -1.44 -1.29
N LYS A 22 10.23 -1.84 -2.47
CA LYS A 22 9.92 -0.93 -3.56
C LYS A 22 8.55 -1.26 -4.10
N PRO A 23 7.73 -0.27 -4.41
CA PRO A 23 8.01 1.17 -4.26
C PRO A 23 8.00 1.58 -2.80
N ARG A 24 8.67 2.68 -2.51
CA ARG A 24 8.69 3.19 -1.16
C ARG A 24 7.46 4.05 -0.91
N PRO A 25 7.01 4.17 0.34
CA PRO A 25 5.90 5.08 0.64
C PRO A 25 6.33 6.53 0.39
N LEU A 26 5.34 7.39 0.18
CA LEU A 26 5.61 8.81 0.12
C LEU A 26 6.05 9.27 1.49
N GLN A 27 6.90 10.29 1.53
CA GLN A 27 7.33 10.83 2.81
C GLN A 27 6.51 12.09 3.11
N GLU A 28 6.14 12.28 4.37
CA GLU A 28 5.29 13.41 4.73
C GLU A 28 5.96 14.74 4.43
N LYS A 29 7.28 14.76 4.39
CA LYS A 29 8.03 15.98 4.12
C LYS A 29 8.42 16.15 2.65
N SER A 30 8.01 15.23 1.80
CA SER A 30 8.20 15.40 0.37
C SER A 30 7.21 16.42 -0.16
N THR A 31 7.51 16.97 -1.32
CA THR A 31 6.61 17.95 -1.93
C THR A 31 5.49 17.24 -2.66
N LEU A 32 4.40 17.98 -2.89
CA LEU A 32 3.30 17.42 -3.67
C LEU A 32 3.71 17.17 -5.12
N GLN A 33 4.68 17.94 -5.63
CA GLN A 33 5.19 17.68 -6.96
C GLN A 33 5.83 16.29 -7.03
N GLU A 34 6.68 15.98 -6.05
CA GLU A 34 7.31 14.67 -6.00
C GLU A 34 6.28 13.56 -5.82
N ALA A 35 5.28 13.80 -4.99
CA ALA A 35 4.25 12.81 -4.75
C ALA A 35 3.48 12.51 -6.03
N GLY A 36 3.12 13.55 -6.78
CA GLY A 36 2.38 13.35 -8.01
C GLY A 36 3.17 12.58 -9.03
N GLU A 37 4.45 12.87 -9.15
CA GLU A 37 5.31 12.16 -10.07
C GLU A 37 5.41 10.68 -9.71
N THR A 38 5.57 10.40 -8.43
CA THR A 38 5.65 9.02 -7.97
C THR A 38 4.34 8.28 -8.23
N MET A 39 3.22 8.92 -7.90
CA MET A 39 1.93 8.26 -8.06
C MET A 39 1.63 7.98 -9.53
N ARG A 40 1.98 8.90 -10.42
CA ARG A 40 1.76 8.65 -11.84
C ARG A 40 2.65 7.54 -12.37
N SER A 41 3.89 7.49 -11.92
CA SER A 41 4.78 6.43 -12.38
C SER A 41 4.29 5.05 -11.92
N LEU A 42 3.57 5.00 -10.81
CA LEU A 42 3.02 3.76 -10.28
C LEU A 42 1.57 3.55 -10.71
N GLN A 43 1.00 4.50 -11.44
CA GLN A 43 -0.41 4.48 -11.82
C GLN A 43 -1.29 4.33 -10.59
N ALA A 44 -0.91 4.98 -9.50
CA ALA A 44 -1.61 4.86 -8.24
C ALA A 44 -2.56 6.02 -8.04
N GLU A 45 -3.72 5.76 -7.45
CA GLU A 45 -4.68 6.79 -7.10
C GLU A 45 -4.75 6.98 -5.59
N ARG A 46 -4.13 6.10 -4.85
CA ARG A 46 -3.98 6.19 -3.41
C ARG A 46 -2.63 5.62 -3.06
N PHE A 47 -1.92 6.27 -2.19
CA PHE A 47 -0.62 5.75 -1.82
C PHE A 47 -0.29 6.14 -0.39
N PRO A 48 0.39 5.25 0.34
CA PRO A 48 0.67 5.51 1.75
C PRO A 48 1.73 6.57 1.95
N VAL A 49 1.60 7.29 3.06
CA VAL A 49 2.54 8.31 3.46
C VAL A 49 3.17 7.87 4.78
N ALA A 50 4.47 8.01 4.87
CA ALA A 50 5.22 7.66 6.07
C ALA A 50 5.96 8.86 6.61
N ALA A 51 6.15 8.85 7.92
CA ALA A 51 7.10 9.75 8.58
C ALA A 51 8.26 8.85 8.97
N GLY A 52 9.32 8.88 8.17
CA GLY A 52 10.36 7.89 8.29
C GLY A 52 9.81 6.54 7.87
N ASP A 53 9.69 5.60 8.80
CA ASP A 53 9.11 4.30 8.50
C ASP A 53 7.72 4.13 9.07
N LYS A 54 7.17 5.15 9.71
CA LYS A 54 5.87 5.03 10.37
C LYS A 54 4.76 5.51 9.46
N LEU A 55 3.73 4.69 9.31
CA LEU A 55 2.59 5.04 8.48
C LEU A 55 1.81 6.17 9.15
N VAL A 56 1.56 7.26 8.42
CA VAL A 56 0.89 8.41 9.00
C VAL A 56 -0.32 8.89 8.20
N GLY A 57 -0.48 8.45 6.96
CA GLY A 57 -1.61 8.92 6.17
C GLY A 57 -1.62 8.35 4.78
N THR A 58 -2.45 8.96 3.94
CA THR A 58 -2.65 8.53 2.57
C THR A 58 -2.83 9.76 1.68
N VAL A 59 -2.23 9.73 0.51
CA VAL A 59 -2.53 10.72 -0.52
C VAL A 59 -3.48 10.06 -1.50
N GLU A 60 -4.57 10.77 -1.85
CA GLU A 60 -5.54 10.29 -2.82
C GLU A 60 -5.58 11.21 -4.01
N GLY A 61 -5.87 10.63 -5.18
CA GLY A 61 -5.97 11.38 -6.41
C GLY A 61 -4.71 11.25 -7.25
N LYS A 62 -4.88 11.30 -8.56
CA LYS A 62 -3.77 11.09 -9.48
C LYS A 62 -2.87 12.30 -9.60
N TYR A 63 -3.40 13.47 -9.32
CA TYR A 63 -2.69 14.72 -9.57
C TYR A 63 -2.74 15.62 -8.36
N PRO A 64 -2.16 15.18 -7.24
CA PRO A 64 -2.21 16.01 -6.01
C PRO A 64 -1.55 17.38 -6.23
N GLU A 65 -0.53 17.43 -7.08
CA GLU A 65 0.13 18.70 -7.34
C GLU A 65 -0.78 19.67 -8.11
N ARG A 66 -1.65 19.14 -8.97
CA ARG A 66 -2.58 20.00 -9.69
C ARG A 66 -3.70 20.52 -8.83
N VAL A 67 -4.15 19.68 -7.89
CA VAL A 67 -5.16 20.09 -6.95
C VAL A 67 -4.61 21.23 -6.08
N ALA A 68 -3.37 21.08 -5.62
CA ALA A 68 -2.75 22.12 -4.81
C ALA A 68 -2.62 23.42 -5.60
N ALA A 69 -2.18 23.33 -6.86
CA ALA A 69 -2.03 24.52 -7.68
C ALA A 69 -3.37 25.21 -7.93
N ALA A 70 -4.43 24.43 -8.11
CA ALA A 70 -5.76 25.00 -8.32
C ALA A 70 -6.26 25.76 -7.09
N HIS A 71 -5.75 25.42 -5.92
CA HIS A 71 -6.12 26.12 -4.69
C HIS A 71 -5.09 27.18 -4.30
N GLY A 72 -4.19 27.51 -5.21
CA GLY A 72 -3.24 28.59 -4.95
C GLY A 72 -2.00 28.17 -4.19
N HIS A 73 -1.75 26.88 -4.05
CA HIS A 73 -0.57 26.38 -3.36
C HIS A 73 0.46 25.92 -4.37
N ASP A 74 1.71 26.29 -4.13
CA ASP A 74 2.79 25.90 -5.00
C ASP A 74 3.16 24.43 -4.72
N PRO A 75 2.97 23.53 -5.67
CA PRO A 75 3.25 22.11 -5.41
C PRO A 75 4.73 21.83 -5.17
N GLN A 76 5.61 22.73 -5.59
CA GLN A 76 7.05 22.50 -5.37
C GLN A 76 7.48 22.83 -3.96
N THR A 77 6.65 23.54 -3.21
CA THR A 77 6.98 23.89 -1.82
C THR A 77 5.95 23.37 -0.84
N THR A 78 4.77 22.97 -1.30
CA THR A 78 3.75 22.43 -0.41
C THR A 78 4.07 20.97 -0.11
N LEU A 79 4.08 20.63 1.17
CA LEU A 79 4.48 19.30 1.59
C LEU A 79 3.29 18.35 1.63
N VAL A 80 3.60 17.07 1.42
CA VAL A 80 2.60 16.02 1.44
C VAL A 80 1.78 16.05 2.73
N ARG A 81 2.44 16.28 3.88
CA ARG A 81 1.74 16.28 5.16
C ARG A 81 0.63 17.30 5.24
N GLY A 82 0.71 18.36 4.44
CA GLY A 82 -0.31 19.39 4.44
C GLY A 82 -1.55 19.02 3.63
N SER A 83 -1.47 17.96 2.84
CA SER A 83 -2.58 17.55 1.97
C SER A 83 -3.01 16.11 2.17
N MET A 84 -2.29 15.34 2.96
CA MET A 84 -2.62 13.94 3.13
C MET A 84 -3.86 13.77 3.99
N LEU A 85 -4.54 12.66 3.77
CA LEU A 85 -5.66 12.27 4.60
C LEU A 85 -5.15 11.45 5.76
N LYS A 86 -5.80 11.57 6.91
CA LYS A 86 -5.43 10.75 8.07
C LYS A 86 -5.95 9.33 7.93
N LYS A 87 -6.83 9.09 6.99
CA LYS A 87 -7.33 7.76 6.75
C LYS A 87 -6.22 6.90 6.20
N MET A 88 -6.07 5.71 6.76
CA MET A 88 -4.97 4.83 6.38
C MET A 88 -5.50 3.46 6.03
N TYR A 89 -4.94 2.88 4.98
CA TYR A 89 -5.21 1.51 4.61
C TYR A 89 -3.92 0.74 4.83
N TYR A 90 -4.01 -0.36 5.55
CA TYR A 90 -2.81 -1.15 5.82
C TYR A 90 -3.20 -2.57 6.19
N CYS A 91 -2.22 -3.45 6.16
CA CYS A 91 -2.39 -4.79 6.68
C CYS A 91 -1.21 -5.10 7.58
N PHE A 92 -1.44 -6.02 8.52
CA PHE A 92 -0.39 -6.45 9.41
C PHE A 92 0.42 -7.56 8.75
N GLU A 93 1.68 -7.64 9.12
CA GLU A 93 2.63 -8.53 8.45
C GLU A 93 2.24 -10.00 8.52
N ASP A 94 1.46 -10.38 9.50
CA ASP A 94 1.08 -11.77 9.68
C ASP A 94 -0.31 -12.09 9.11
N GLN A 95 -0.98 -11.14 8.48
CA GLN A 95 -2.26 -11.44 7.85
C GLN A 95 -2.05 -12.30 6.61
N SER A 96 -3.05 -13.11 6.30
CA SER A 96 -2.94 -14.03 5.19
C SER A 96 -3.11 -13.31 3.86
N LEU A 97 -2.56 -13.90 2.81
CA LEU A 97 -2.70 -13.32 1.48
C LEU A 97 -4.16 -13.22 1.08
N GLU A 98 -4.98 -14.16 1.49
CA GLU A 98 -6.39 -14.10 1.16
C GLU A 98 -7.07 -12.90 1.80
N GLU A 99 -6.77 -12.66 3.08
CA GLU A 99 -7.34 -11.53 3.77
C GLU A 99 -6.93 -10.22 3.12
N VAL A 100 -5.66 -10.13 2.77
CA VAL A 100 -5.14 -8.90 2.19
C VAL A 100 -5.72 -8.67 0.80
N ARG A 101 -5.81 -9.73 -0.01
CA ARG A 101 -6.38 -9.61 -1.33
C ARG A 101 -7.81 -9.12 -1.26
N GLU A 102 -8.59 -9.68 -0.35
CA GLU A 102 -9.96 -9.27 -0.23
C GLU A 102 -10.09 -7.82 0.22
N MET A 103 -9.23 -7.40 1.16
CA MET A 103 -9.25 -6.03 1.62
C MET A 103 -8.90 -5.07 0.49
N MET A 104 -7.88 -5.41 -0.29
CA MET A 104 -7.47 -4.56 -1.39
C MET A 104 -8.56 -4.45 -2.45
N ARG A 105 -9.24 -5.56 -2.75
CA ARG A 105 -10.33 -5.51 -3.71
C ARG A 105 -11.50 -4.70 -3.19
N ARG A 106 -11.82 -4.87 -1.93
CA ARG A 106 -12.95 -4.17 -1.34
C ARG A 106 -12.76 -2.67 -1.41
N HIS A 107 -11.55 -2.20 -1.18
CA HIS A 107 -11.26 -0.76 -1.15
C HIS A 107 -10.65 -0.26 -2.45
N HIS A 108 -10.58 -1.11 -3.47
CA HIS A 108 -10.04 -0.73 -4.78
C HIS A 108 -8.62 -0.20 -4.66
N LEU A 109 -7.79 -0.94 -3.94
CA LEU A 109 -6.40 -0.56 -3.73
C LEU A 109 -5.50 -1.40 -4.61
N PHE A 110 -4.52 -0.76 -5.26
CA PHE A 110 -3.54 -1.48 -6.05
C PHE A 110 -2.24 -1.68 -5.27
N HIS A 111 -2.06 -0.92 -4.21
CA HIS A 111 -0.91 -1.05 -3.32
C HIS A 111 -1.39 -0.92 -1.89
N MET A 112 -0.74 -1.64 -0.99
CA MET A 112 -1.10 -1.58 0.42
C MET A 112 0.15 -1.73 1.26
N PRO A 113 0.36 -0.84 2.23
CA PRO A 113 1.50 -1.00 3.13
C PRO A 113 1.28 -2.15 4.09
N VAL A 114 2.36 -2.89 4.32
CA VAL A 114 2.39 -3.96 5.28
C VAL A 114 3.14 -3.41 6.49
N VAL A 115 2.52 -3.48 7.66
CA VAL A 115 3.07 -2.86 8.84
C VAL A 115 3.24 -3.88 9.97
N ASP A 116 4.09 -3.52 10.92
CA ASP A 116 4.20 -4.28 12.16
C ASP A 116 3.19 -3.73 13.18
N LYS A 117 3.24 -4.23 14.39
CA LYS A 117 2.26 -3.85 15.40
C LYS A 117 2.37 -2.38 15.81
N ASP A 118 3.49 -1.73 15.51
CA ASP A 118 3.68 -0.33 15.83
C ASP A 118 3.42 0.57 14.63
N LEU A 119 2.79 0.04 13.59
CA LEU A 119 2.49 0.74 12.35
C LEU A 119 3.72 1.18 11.58
N ARG A 120 4.83 0.50 11.79
CA ARG A 120 6.00 0.75 10.96
C ARG A 120 5.87 -0.05 9.69
N ILE A 121 6.15 0.60 8.59
CA ILE A 121 6.01 -0.02 7.28
C ILE A 121 7.19 -0.93 7.03
N ILE A 122 6.94 -2.23 6.87
CA ILE A 122 8.00 -3.16 6.56
C ILE A 122 8.08 -3.43 5.07
N GLY A 123 7.09 -3.00 4.30
CA GLY A 123 7.10 -3.13 2.85
C GLY A 123 5.74 -2.79 2.31
N ILE A 124 5.61 -2.87 1.00
CA ILE A 124 4.36 -2.62 0.32
C ILE A 124 4.06 -3.80 -0.58
N VAL A 125 2.80 -4.24 -0.61
CA VAL A 125 2.40 -5.29 -1.54
C VAL A 125 1.57 -4.66 -2.64
N ALA A 126 1.72 -5.18 -3.85
CA ALA A 126 0.90 -4.76 -4.97
C ALA A 126 -0.20 -5.80 -5.18
N LEU A 127 -1.37 -5.33 -5.59
CA LEU A 127 -2.49 -6.23 -5.81
C LEU A 127 -2.12 -7.30 -6.84
N CYS A 128 -1.42 -6.91 -7.89
CA CYS A 128 -1.04 -7.88 -8.92
C CYS A 128 -0.18 -9.00 -8.35
N ASP A 129 0.67 -8.69 -7.38
CA ASP A 129 1.51 -9.73 -6.79
C ASP A 129 0.70 -10.69 -5.95
N VAL A 130 -0.28 -10.17 -5.21
CA VAL A 130 -1.14 -11.01 -4.39
C VAL A 130 -2.02 -11.87 -5.29
N GLU A 131 -2.52 -11.31 -6.38
CA GLU A 131 -3.37 -12.04 -7.29
C GLU A 131 -2.58 -13.02 -8.14
N ASP A 132 -1.36 -12.64 -8.54
CA ASP A 132 -0.52 -13.54 -9.29
C ASP A 132 -0.16 -14.77 -8.47
N GLU A 133 0.16 -14.56 -7.20
CA GLU A 133 0.45 -15.67 -6.32
C GLU A 133 -0.74 -16.60 -6.25
N ASN A 134 -1.94 -16.05 -6.14
CA ASN A 134 -3.14 -16.85 -6.10
C ASN A 134 -3.38 -17.54 -7.42
N VAL A 135 -3.17 -16.85 -8.50
CA VAL A 135 -3.37 -17.42 -9.82
C VAL A 135 -2.35 -18.53 -10.09
N GLN A 136 -1.11 -18.31 -9.68
CA GLN A 136 -0.10 -19.33 -9.88
C GLN A 136 -0.44 -20.61 -9.13
N LYS A 137 -0.99 -20.48 -7.93
CA LYS A 137 -1.41 -21.65 -7.22
C LYS A 137 -2.52 -22.35 -7.96
N GLY A 138 -3.46 -21.60 -8.48
CA GLY A 138 -4.52 -22.16 -9.27
C GLY A 138 -3.99 -22.77 -10.54
N GLY A 139 -3.08 -22.06 -11.20
CA GLY A 139 -2.48 -22.58 -12.42
C GLY A 139 -1.69 -23.84 -12.17
N ALA A 140 -0.97 -23.84 -11.07
CA ALA A 140 -0.18 -25.02 -10.76
C ALA A 140 -1.10 -26.22 -10.53
N SER A 141 -2.27 -25.97 -9.99
CA SER A 141 -3.16 -27.08 -9.72
C SER A 141 -3.88 -27.51 -10.99
N SER A 142 -3.85 -26.70 -11.98
CA SER A 142 -4.46 -27.12 -13.23
C SER A 142 -3.42 -27.76 -14.13
#